data_deecc2deee748e33923440ce6f870d82
#
_entry.id   deecc2deee748e33923440ce6f870d82
#
_cell.length_a   1.000
_cell.length_b   1.000
_cell.length_c   1.000
_cell.angle_alpha   90.00
_cell.angle_beta   90.00
_cell.angle_gamma   90.00
#
_symmetry.space_group_name_H-M   'P 1'
#
loop_
_entity.id
_entity.type
_entity.pdbx_description
1 polymer ?
#
loop_
_entity_poly.entity_id
_entity_poly.type
_entity_poly.pdbx_seq_one_letter_code
_entity_poly.pdbx_strand_id
1 'polypeptide(L)'
;FTLELYALTFFWGLSGELSLLLVGLAFYPGAFLGVFLSNYLIQAFEKRNVMVWGIILWILFIVVPIILSMNGLFPASGTATLIVLLIISKIIQGLVIIPPDVAFNAAMADTADQQELVNSKRQEGIFFASAYFSIKASYGIGAAIAGVALTLIGWPTGSEAEITDLNIYNLGII
;
A
#
# COMPACT_ATOMS: atom_id res chain seq x y z
N PHE A 1 -1.33 -1.64 5.16
CA PHE A 1 -0.50 -1.33 6.35
C PHE A 1 -0.73 -2.27 7.53
N THR A 2 -1.98 -2.70 7.83
CA THR A 2 -2.25 -3.48 9.06
C THR A 2 -1.49 -4.81 9.10
N LEU A 3 -1.43 -5.55 7.99
CA LEU A 3 -0.69 -6.81 7.89
C LEU A 3 0.78 -6.63 7.49
N GLU A 4 1.20 -5.44 7.14
CA GLU A 4 2.54 -5.19 6.61
C GLU A 4 3.65 -5.53 7.60
N LEU A 5 3.49 -5.15 8.86
CA LEU A 5 4.47 -5.49 9.90
C LEU A 5 4.56 -7.01 10.11
N TYR A 6 3.42 -7.71 10.10
CA TYR A 6 3.39 -9.16 10.16
C TYR A 6 4.11 -9.79 8.97
N ALA A 7 3.84 -9.30 7.75
CA ALA A 7 4.50 -9.77 6.55
C ALA A 7 6.02 -9.54 6.62
N LEU A 8 6.48 -8.34 7.02
CA LEU A 8 7.91 -8.04 7.13
C LEU A 8 8.60 -8.92 8.17
N THR A 9 7.98 -9.11 9.33
CA THR A 9 8.59 -9.86 10.44
C THR A 9 8.56 -11.37 10.21
N PHE A 10 7.41 -11.90 9.81
CA PHE A 10 7.20 -13.35 9.78
C PHE A 10 7.35 -13.95 8.39
N PHE A 11 6.76 -13.35 7.36
CA PHE A 11 6.85 -13.88 6.00
C PHE A 11 8.23 -13.61 5.37
N TRP A 12 8.74 -12.38 5.51
CA TRP A 12 10.07 -12.01 4.99
C TRP A 12 11.22 -12.32 5.96
N GLY A 13 10.91 -12.70 7.21
CA GLY A 13 11.91 -13.09 8.21
C GLY A 13 12.85 -11.96 8.65
N LEU A 14 12.40 -10.71 8.62
CA LEU A 14 13.19 -9.57 9.05
C LEU A 14 13.17 -9.48 10.59
N SER A 15 14.15 -10.07 11.24
CA SER A 15 14.25 -10.11 12.72
C SER A 15 15.03 -8.94 13.32
N GLY A 16 15.75 -8.16 12.53
CA GLY A 16 16.55 -7.02 12.99
C GLY A 16 15.77 -5.70 12.95
N GLU A 17 15.78 -4.95 14.06
CA GLU A 17 15.14 -3.62 14.11
C GLU A 17 15.61 -2.71 12.97
N LEU A 18 16.90 -2.71 12.66
CA LEU A 18 17.47 -1.91 11.58
C LEU A 18 16.94 -2.30 10.21
N SER A 19 16.80 -3.59 9.92
CA SER A 19 16.28 -4.07 8.64
C SER A 19 14.79 -3.72 8.47
N LEU A 20 13.99 -3.84 9.52
CA LEU A 20 12.59 -3.42 9.55
C LEU A 20 12.45 -1.91 9.33
N LEU A 21 13.28 -1.11 10.00
CA LEU A 21 13.30 0.34 9.82
C LEU A 21 13.73 0.74 8.40
N LEU A 22 14.80 0.16 7.86
CA LEU A 22 15.29 0.48 6.52
C LEU A 22 14.25 0.14 5.44
N VAL A 23 13.63 -1.03 5.51
CA VAL A 23 12.58 -1.43 4.55
C VAL A 23 11.32 -0.57 4.73
N GLY A 24 10.88 -0.30 5.96
CA GLY A 24 9.72 0.53 6.24
C GLY A 24 9.90 1.99 5.79
N LEU A 25 11.08 2.57 6.04
CA LEU A 25 11.39 3.95 5.66
C LEU A 25 11.67 4.11 4.17
N ALA A 26 12.02 3.04 3.46
CA ALA A 26 12.31 3.08 2.02
C ALA A 26 11.13 3.54 1.15
N PHE A 27 9.92 3.48 1.66
CA PHE A 27 8.72 4.02 1.00
C PHE A 27 8.80 5.55 0.80
N TYR A 28 9.31 6.29 1.77
CA TYR A 28 9.28 7.77 1.77
C TYR A 28 10.11 8.42 0.67
N PRO A 29 11.36 8.02 0.36
CA PRO A 29 12.09 8.53 -0.79
C PRO A 29 11.34 8.31 -2.11
N GLY A 30 10.70 7.15 -2.28
CA GLY A 30 9.85 6.87 -3.43
C GLY A 30 8.65 7.80 -3.49
N ALA A 31 7.94 8.00 -2.38
CA ALA A 31 6.82 8.91 -2.29
C ALA A 31 7.23 10.36 -2.62
N PHE A 32 8.37 10.81 -2.11
CA PHE A 32 8.90 12.13 -2.44
C PHE A 32 9.12 12.31 -3.94
N LEU A 33 9.77 11.36 -4.60
CA LEU A 33 9.95 11.37 -6.06
C LEU A 33 8.61 11.27 -6.79
N GLY A 34 7.65 10.53 -6.24
CA GLY A 34 6.29 10.40 -6.77
C GLY A 34 5.55 11.74 -6.90
N VAL A 35 5.80 12.70 -6.00
CA VAL A 35 5.21 14.05 -6.09
C VAL A 35 5.62 14.75 -7.39
N PHE A 36 6.91 14.69 -7.74
CA PHE A 36 7.40 15.29 -8.99
C PHE A 36 6.86 14.56 -10.22
N LEU A 37 6.82 13.22 -10.15
CA LEU A 37 6.27 12.39 -11.22
C LEU A 37 4.78 12.66 -11.44
N SER A 38 4.02 12.97 -10.38
CA SER A 38 2.58 13.26 -10.44
C SER A 38 2.27 14.42 -11.38
N ASN A 39 3.03 15.52 -11.26
CA ASN A 39 2.81 16.70 -12.08
C ASN A 39 3.00 16.40 -13.58
N TYR A 40 4.04 15.61 -13.91
CA TYR A 40 4.29 15.19 -15.29
C TYR A 40 3.19 14.25 -15.81
N LEU A 41 2.81 13.26 -15.03
CA LEU A 41 1.82 12.26 -15.45
C LEU A 41 0.43 12.85 -15.64
N ILE A 42 -0.01 13.75 -14.74
CA ILE A 42 -1.33 14.39 -14.83
C ILE A 42 -1.42 15.35 -16.04
N GLN A 43 -0.30 15.93 -16.46
CA GLN A 43 -0.25 16.76 -17.66
C GLN A 43 -0.20 15.93 -18.96
N ALA A 44 0.46 14.78 -18.93
CA ALA A 44 0.64 13.91 -20.09
C ALA A 44 -0.54 12.97 -20.35
N PHE A 45 -1.27 12.59 -19.30
CA PHE A 45 -2.35 11.61 -19.33
C PHE A 45 -3.60 12.12 -18.63
N GLU A 46 -4.76 11.53 -18.96
CA GLU A 46 -6.00 11.79 -18.25
C GLU A 46 -5.89 11.34 -16.77
N LYS A 47 -6.41 12.13 -15.84
CA LYS A 47 -6.42 11.85 -14.39
C LYS A 47 -6.93 10.43 -14.08
N ARG A 48 -7.99 9.98 -14.79
CA ARG A 48 -8.54 8.64 -14.67
C ARG A 48 -7.50 7.55 -14.96
N ASN A 49 -6.74 7.71 -16.04
CA ASN A 49 -5.73 6.72 -16.44
C ASN A 49 -4.58 6.67 -15.45
N VAL A 50 -4.15 7.83 -14.93
CA VAL A 50 -3.12 7.91 -13.88
C VAL A 50 -3.57 7.17 -12.62
N MET A 51 -4.83 7.36 -12.19
CA MET A 51 -5.40 6.65 -11.04
C MET A 51 -5.42 5.14 -11.25
N VAL A 52 -5.98 4.68 -12.37
CA VAL A 52 -6.16 3.24 -12.63
C VAL A 52 -4.81 2.53 -12.75
N TRP A 53 -3.91 3.02 -13.63
CA TRP A 53 -2.62 2.37 -13.84
C TRP A 53 -1.69 2.47 -12.65
N GLY A 54 -1.71 3.58 -11.91
CA GLY A 54 -0.90 3.72 -10.71
C GLY A 54 -1.31 2.74 -9.60
N ILE A 55 -2.62 2.54 -9.39
CA ILE A 55 -3.12 1.56 -8.41
C ILE A 55 -2.78 0.13 -8.86
N ILE A 56 -2.95 -0.20 -10.13
CA ILE A 56 -2.60 -1.53 -10.67
C ILE A 56 -1.11 -1.81 -10.47
N LEU A 57 -0.25 -0.87 -10.83
CA LEU A 57 1.19 -1.01 -10.64
C LEU A 57 1.56 -1.16 -9.16
N TRP A 58 0.94 -0.36 -8.29
CA TRP A 58 1.17 -0.46 -6.85
C TRP A 58 0.82 -1.85 -6.30
N ILE A 59 -0.35 -2.40 -6.68
CA ILE A 59 -0.77 -3.75 -6.31
C ILE A 59 0.23 -4.79 -6.84
N LEU A 60 0.69 -4.66 -8.09
CA LEU A 60 1.66 -5.59 -8.67
C LEU A 60 2.97 -5.60 -7.88
N PHE A 61 3.48 -4.43 -7.44
CA PHE A 61 4.71 -4.37 -6.64
C PHE A 61 4.55 -4.89 -5.22
N ILE A 62 3.33 -5.11 -4.73
CA ILE A 62 3.04 -5.81 -3.48
C ILE A 62 2.92 -7.32 -3.72
N VAL A 63 2.11 -7.72 -4.69
CA VAL A 63 1.70 -9.12 -4.88
C VAL A 63 2.78 -9.96 -5.56
N VAL A 64 3.46 -9.41 -6.57
CA VAL A 64 4.46 -10.17 -7.35
C VAL A 64 5.62 -10.68 -6.48
N PRO A 65 6.26 -9.90 -5.60
CA PRO A 65 7.30 -10.43 -4.72
C PRO A 65 6.81 -11.57 -3.83
N ILE A 66 5.58 -11.50 -3.31
CA ILE A 66 4.99 -12.54 -2.48
C ILE A 66 4.81 -13.84 -3.29
N ILE A 67 4.21 -13.75 -4.48
CA ILE A 67 4.02 -14.91 -5.36
C ILE A 67 5.38 -15.54 -5.74
N LEU A 68 6.38 -14.74 -6.08
CA LEU A 68 7.70 -15.23 -6.42
C LEU A 68 8.36 -15.94 -5.23
N SER A 69 8.20 -15.39 -4.02
CA SER A 69 8.71 -15.99 -2.79
C SER A 69 8.06 -17.35 -2.50
N MET A 70 6.72 -17.43 -2.62
CA MET A 70 5.97 -18.69 -2.42
C MET A 70 6.35 -19.79 -3.42
N ASN A 71 6.81 -19.42 -4.60
CA ASN A 71 7.30 -20.37 -5.63
C ASN A 71 8.82 -20.64 -5.53
N GLY A 72 9.50 -20.14 -4.50
CA GLY A 72 10.93 -20.35 -4.33
C GLY A 72 11.83 -19.62 -5.34
N LEU A 73 11.26 -18.66 -6.09
CA LEU A 73 11.96 -17.85 -7.09
C LEU A 73 12.51 -16.54 -6.51
N PHE A 74 12.35 -16.32 -5.22
CA PHE A 74 12.83 -15.14 -4.52
C PHE A 74 13.95 -15.50 -3.54
N PRO A 75 14.86 -14.57 -3.19
CA PRO A 75 15.94 -14.87 -2.25
C PRO A 75 15.43 -15.37 -0.90
N ALA A 76 16.19 -16.25 -0.25
CA ALA A 76 15.83 -16.80 1.04
C ALA A 76 15.71 -15.72 2.12
N SER A 77 14.80 -15.95 3.07
CA SER A 77 14.56 -15.07 4.22
C SER A 77 15.86 -14.76 4.97
N GLY A 78 16.03 -13.52 5.41
CA GLY A 78 17.20 -13.06 6.17
C GLY A 78 18.46 -12.77 5.33
N THR A 79 18.44 -12.94 3.99
CA THR A 79 19.59 -12.59 3.14
C THR A 79 19.67 -11.09 2.87
N ALA A 80 20.89 -10.56 2.73
CA ALA A 80 21.09 -9.15 2.34
C ALA A 80 20.45 -8.83 0.98
N THR A 81 20.48 -9.77 0.03
CA THR A 81 19.84 -9.62 -1.28
C THR A 81 18.34 -9.43 -1.16
N LEU A 82 17.67 -10.18 -0.27
CA LEU A 82 16.24 -9.99 0.02
C LEU A 82 15.94 -8.57 0.51
N ILE A 83 16.73 -8.10 1.50
CA ILE A 83 16.53 -6.75 2.08
C ILE A 83 16.67 -5.67 1.00
N VAL A 84 17.68 -5.76 0.14
CA VAL A 84 17.89 -4.80 -0.96
C VAL A 84 16.70 -4.82 -1.93
N LEU A 85 16.20 -6.00 -2.32
CA LEU A 85 15.04 -6.11 -3.21
C LEU A 85 13.77 -5.56 -2.58
N LEU A 86 13.56 -5.79 -1.28
CA LEU A 86 12.43 -5.20 -0.56
C LEU A 86 12.52 -3.68 -0.47
N ILE A 87 13.72 -3.12 -0.22
CA ILE A 87 13.96 -1.68 -0.23
C ILE A 87 13.62 -1.10 -1.60
N ILE A 88 14.12 -1.70 -2.69
CA ILE A 88 13.82 -1.25 -4.06
C ILE A 88 12.30 -1.33 -4.33
N SER A 89 11.66 -2.44 -3.96
CA SER A 89 10.22 -2.60 -4.11
C SER A 89 9.43 -1.52 -3.35
N LYS A 90 9.84 -1.18 -2.11
CA LYS A 90 9.22 -0.13 -1.31
C LYS A 90 9.40 1.27 -1.90
N ILE A 91 10.58 1.58 -2.42
CA ILE A 91 10.82 2.85 -3.13
C ILE A 91 9.88 2.96 -4.34
N ILE A 92 9.75 1.89 -5.14
CA ILE A 92 8.86 1.87 -6.30
C ILE A 92 7.40 1.97 -5.86
N GLN A 93 6.97 1.27 -4.81
CA GLN A 93 5.62 1.38 -4.25
C GLN A 93 5.30 2.83 -3.86
N GLY A 94 6.22 3.53 -3.16
CA GLY A 94 6.07 4.94 -2.83
C GLY A 94 5.98 5.82 -4.09
N LEU A 95 6.83 5.57 -5.08
CA LEU A 95 6.85 6.33 -6.33
C LEU A 95 5.52 6.24 -7.10
N VAL A 96 4.92 5.04 -7.18
CA VAL A 96 3.75 4.79 -8.03
C VAL A 96 2.41 5.07 -7.35
N ILE A 97 2.33 5.12 -6.01
CA ILE A 97 1.07 5.36 -5.29
C ILE A 97 0.71 6.85 -5.21
N ILE A 98 1.69 7.74 -5.19
CA ILE A 98 1.46 9.18 -5.03
C ILE A 98 0.75 9.80 -6.25
N PRO A 99 1.11 9.52 -7.52
CA PRO A 99 0.40 10.06 -8.67
C PRO A 99 -1.12 9.79 -8.69
N PRO A 100 -1.62 8.57 -8.40
CA PRO A 100 -3.05 8.31 -8.21
C PRO A 100 -3.72 9.18 -7.15
N ASP A 101 -3.07 9.36 -6.01
CA ASP A 101 -3.62 10.17 -4.92
C ASP A 101 -3.74 11.66 -5.31
N VAL A 102 -2.70 12.21 -5.94
CA VAL A 102 -2.72 13.58 -6.46
C VAL A 102 -3.78 13.74 -7.56
N ALA A 103 -3.89 12.76 -8.47
CA ALA A 103 -4.89 12.77 -9.54
C ALA A 103 -6.32 12.69 -8.99
N PHE A 104 -6.55 11.89 -7.92
CA PHE A 104 -7.82 11.80 -7.22
C PHE A 104 -8.23 13.14 -6.60
N ASN A 105 -7.33 13.78 -5.84
CA ASN A 105 -7.59 15.08 -5.24
C ASN A 105 -7.87 16.17 -6.29
N ALA A 106 -7.12 16.15 -7.40
CA ALA A 106 -7.35 17.07 -8.52
C ALA A 106 -8.71 16.81 -9.23
N ALA A 107 -9.13 15.55 -9.38
CA ALA A 107 -10.44 15.22 -9.93
C ALA A 107 -11.60 15.63 -9.01
N MET A 108 -11.40 15.52 -7.69
CA MET A 108 -12.38 15.99 -6.69
C MET A 108 -12.57 17.51 -6.76
N ALA A 109 -11.48 18.27 -6.91
CA ALA A 109 -11.55 19.73 -7.08
C ALA A 109 -12.32 20.10 -8.36
N ASP A 110 -12.00 19.47 -9.52
CA ASP A 110 -12.73 19.69 -10.77
C ASP A 110 -14.25 19.40 -10.62
N THR A 111 -14.59 18.34 -9.89
CA THR A 111 -16.00 17.98 -9.65
C THR A 111 -16.72 19.03 -8.80
N ALA A 112 -16.04 19.58 -7.78
CA ALA A 112 -16.58 20.65 -6.95
C ALA A 112 -16.81 21.93 -7.76
N ASP A 113 -15.87 22.29 -8.63
CA ASP A 113 -15.99 23.46 -9.52
C ASP A 113 -17.14 23.28 -10.53
N GLN A 114 -17.29 22.10 -11.13
CA GLN A 114 -18.44 21.80 -12.01
C GLN A 114 -19.76 21.91 -11.28
N GLN A 115 -19.84 21.44 -10.03
CA GLN A 115 -21.04 21.54 -9.22
C GLN A 115 -21.39 22.98 -8.87
N GLU A 116 -20.39 23.84 -8.62
CA GLU A 116 -20.59 25.27 -8.38
C GLU A 116 -21.19 25.97 -9.60
N LEU A 117 -20.71 25.61 -10.81
CA LEU A 117 -21.26 26.16 -12.07
C LEU A 117 -22.74 25.78 -12.28
N VAL A 118 -23.15 24.58 -11.88
CA VAL A 118 -24.53 24.10 -12.05
C VAL A 118 -25.47 24.67 -11.00
N ASN A 119 -25.05 24.69 -9.73
CA ASN A 119 -25.93 25.00 -8.58
C ASN A 119 -25.70 26.39 -8.00
N SER A 120 -24.72 27.15 -8.49
CA SER A 120 -24.31 28.45 -7.94
C SER A 120 -23.99 28.41 -6.44
N LYS A 121 -23.59 27.24 -5.92
CA LYS A 121 -23.25 27.02 -4.50
C LYS A 121 -21.93 26.29 -4.41
N ARG A 122 -20.97 26.89 -3.70
CA ARG A 122 -19.69 26.27 -3.43
C ARG A 122 -19.84 25.20 -2.35
N GLN A 123 -19.70 23.93 -2.74
CA GLN A 123 -19.87 22.77 -1.86
C GLN A 123 -18.59 21.92 -1.73
N GLU A 124 -17.45 22.49 -2.05
CA GLU A 124 -16.14 21.85 -2.01
C GLU A 124 -15.89 21.07 -0.71
N GLY A 125 -16.23 21.69 0.45
CA GLY A 125 -16.06 21.06 1.76
C GLY A 125 -16.84 19.75 1.92
N ILE A 126 -18.03 19.63 1.30
CA ILE A 126 -18.85 18.41 1.37
C ILE A 126 -18.20 17.29 0.56
N PHE A 127 -17.68 17.59 -0.63
CA PHE A 127 -16.99 16.61 -1.48
C PHE A 127 -15.75 16.04 -0.77
N PHE A 128 -14.86 16.91 -0.29
CA PHE A 128 -13.67 16.46 0.42
C PHE A 128 -14.00 15.75 1.75
N ALA A 129 -14.98 16.24 2.52
CA ALA A 129 -15.39 15.57 3.75
C ALA A 129 -15.92 14.16 3.50
N SER A 130 -16.74 13.96 2.47
CA SER A 130 -17.27 12.62 2.12
C SER A 130 -16.18 11.69 1.62
N ALA A 131 -15.24 12.18 0.82
CA ALA A 131 -14.09 11.40 0.35
C ALA A 131 -13.20 10.95 1.51
N TYR A 132 -12.77 11.87 2.38
CA TYR A 132 -11.95 11.54 3.54
C TYR A 132 -12.67 10.67 4.58
N PHE A 133 -13.99 10.84 4.75
CA PHE A 133 -14.79 9.93 5.57
C PHE A 133 -14.73 8.50 5.02
N SER A 134 -14.92 8.35 3.70
CA SER A 134 -14.87 7.03 3.04
C SER A 134 -13.49 6.38 3.17
N ILE A 135 -12.41 7.15 3.02
CA ILE A 135 -11.03 6.68 3.19
C ILE A 135 -10.81 6.20 4.64
N LYS A 136 -11.20 6.99 5.63
CA LYS A 136 -11.04 6.61 7.06
C LYS A 136 -11.91 5.41 7.43
N ALA A 137 -13.14 5.34 6.93
CA ALA A 137 -14.01 4.17 7.11
C ALA A 137 -13.39 2.92 6.52
N SER A 138 -12.78 3.02 5.32
CA SER A 138 -12.08 1.91 4.66
C SER A 138 -10.88 1.40 5.48
N TYR A 139 -10.16 2.28 6.17
CA TYR A 139 -9.06 1.86 7.07
C TYR A 139 -9.58 1.04 8.26
N GLY A 140 -10.70 1.46 8.87
CA GLY A 140 -11.33 0.71 9.96
C GLY A 140 -11.84 -0.66 9.50
N ILE A 141 -12.52 -0.70 8.36
CA ILE A 141 -13.01 -1.96 7.76
C ILE A 141 -11.83 -2.86 7.38
N GLY A 142 -10.79 -2.31 6.76
CA GLY A 142 -9.58 -3.06 6.40
C GLY A 142 -8.88 -3.67 7.62
N ALA A 143 -8.79 -2.94 8.73
CA ALA A 143 -8.23 -3.46 9.98
C ALA A 143 -9.09 -4.60 10.56
N ALA A 144 -10.43 -4.48 10.51
CA ALA A 144 -11.33 -5.54 10.95
C ALA A 144 -11.22 -6.80 10.08
N ILE A 145 -11.17 -6.63 8.76
CA ILE A 145 -10.97 -7.76 7.81
C ILE A 145 -9.62 -8.43 8.07
N ALA A 146 -8.55 -7.66 8.29
CA ALA A 146 -7.24 -8.22 8.60
C ALA A 146 -7.25 -9.05 9.89
N GLY A 147 -7.94 -8.58 10.95
CA GLY A 147 -8.11 -9.34 12.18
C GLY A 147 -8.88 -10.65 11.99
N VAL A 148 -9.98 -10.60 11.22
CA VAL A 148 -10.75 -11.81 10.87
C VAL A 148 -9.90 -12.77 10.04
N ALA A 149 -9.15 -12.28 9.04
CA ALA A 149 -8.28 -13.09 8.20
C ALA A 149 -7.20 -13.81 9.03
N LEU A 150 -6.53 -13.11 9.96
CA LEU A 150 -5.58 -13.73 10.89
C LEU A 150 -6.23 -14.81 11.74
N THR A 151 -7.46 -14.60 12.21
CA THR A 151 -8.20 -15.61 12.97
C THR A 151 -8.52 -16.85 12.12
N LEU A 152 -8.96 -16.66 10.87
CA LEU A 152 -9.31 -17.74 9.95
C LEU A 152 -8.12 -18.63 9.58
N ILE A 153 -6.91 -18.07 9.46
CA ILE A 153 -5.69 -18.85 9.22
C ILE A 153 -5.11 -19.47 10.50
N GLY A 154 -5.79 -19.30 11.64
CA GLY A 154 -5.33 -19.82 12.93
C GLY A 154 -4.05 -19.14 13.40
N TRP A 155 -3.87 -17.83 13.14
CA TRP A 155 -2.69 -17.11 13.62
C TRP A 155 -2.61 -17.19 15.14
N PRO A 156 -1.48 -17.64 15.70
CA PRO A 156 -1.36 -17.85 17.13
C PRO A 156 -1.42 -16.52 17.90
N THR A 157 -2.29 -16.48 18.92
CA THR A 157 -2.49 -15.32 19.80
C THR A 157 -1.99 -15.68 21.20
N GLY A 158 -0.85 -15.15 21.59
CA GLY A 158 -0.26 -15.36 22.93
C GLY A 158 1.26 -15.28 22.91
N SER A 159 1.85 -14.93 24.04
CA SER A 159 3.30 -14.74 24.16
C SER A 159 4.14 -16.02 24.04
N GLU A 160 3.50 -17.20 24.19
CA GLU A 160 4.15 -18.52 24.12
C GLU A 160 3.73 -19.36 22.91
N ALA A 161 2.95 -18.79 21.99
CA ALA A 161 2.45 -19.54 20.84
C ALA A 161 3.54 -19.69 19.77
N GLU A 162 3.86 -20.93 19.41
CA GLU A 162 4.80 -21.22 18.33
C GLU A 162 4.17 -20.92 16.97
N ILE A 163 4.88 -20.13 16.15
CA ILE A 163 4.49 -19.82 14.78
C ILE A 163 5.04 -20.92 13.87
N THR A 164 4.15 -21.65 13.22
CA THR A 164 4.52 -22.74 12.31
C THR A 164 4.75 -22.23 10.89
N ASP A 165 5.50 -23.00 10.07
CA ASP A 165 5.70 -22.71 8.65
C ASP A 165 4.37 -22.60 7.89
N LEU A 166 3.35 -23.36 8.31
CA LEU A 166 2.01 -23.30 7.74
C LEU A 166 1.33 -21.94 8.03
N ASN A 167 1.51 -21.38 9.23
CA ASN A 167 1.01 -20.05 9.54
C ASN A 167 1.66 -18.98 8.68
N ILE A 168 2.98 -19.08 8.46
CA ILE A 168 3.74 -18.15 7.60
C ILE A 168 3.28 -18.26 6.14
N TYR A 169 3.10 -19.47 5.62
CA TYR A 169 2.60 -19.70 4.27
C TYR A 169 1.19 -19.10 4.09
N ASN A 170 0.29 -19.37 5.03
CA ASN A 170 -1.07 -18.84 5.02
C ASN A 170 -1.09 -17.30 5.12
N LEU A 171 -0.16 -16.70 5.86
CA LEU A 171 -0.01 -15.24 5.93
C LEU A 171 0.34 -14.63 4.56
N GLY A 172 1.11 -15.33 3.73
CA GLY A 172 1.42 -14.90 2.37
C GLY A 172 0.24 -14.97 1.40
N ILE A 173 -0.82 -15.73 1.73
CA ILE A 173 -2.03 -15.87 0.90
C ILE A 173 -3.03 -14.74 1.16
N ILE A 174 -3.08 -14.20 2.38
CA ILE A 174 -3.99 -13.11 2.79
C ILE A 174 -3.39 -11.73 2.60
#